data_b683998a621276ca3e76774f1a4bb4ac
#
_entry.id   b683998a621276ca3e76774f1a4bb4ac
#
_cell.length_a   1.000
_cell.length_b   1.000
_cell.length_c   1.000
_cell.angle_alpha   90.00
_cell.angle_beta   90.00
_cell.angle_gamma   90.00
#
_symmetry.space_group_name_H-M   'P 1'
#
loop_
_entity.id
_entity.type
_entity.pdbx_description
1 polymer ?
#
loop_
_entity_poly.entity_id
_entity_poly.type
_entity_poly.pdbx_seq_one_letter_code
_entity_poly.pdbx_strand_id
1 'polypeptide(L)'
;MDKRTGLMTTFFVVFAVAVPFVMYKLGAPRVSLFMVSLIMALAFITSYMMIPQLFLNDKTIVIKNNFVNIKIPFGDINTIEENPKIGLNIRTMGVGGLFGHFGYFNGNDVWYVTNIHNKVKITMKSGKIYMISPENPEEFIKIVKNFS
;
A
#
# COMPACT_ATOMS: atom_id res chain seq x y z
N MET A 1 -1.28 -9.20 -4.81
CA MET A 1 0.09 -8.79 -4.42
C MET A 1 1.05 -9.25 -5.51
N ASP A 2 1.94 -8.38 -5.99
CA ASP A 2 2.92 -8.74 -7.02
C ASP A 2 4.10 -9.55 -6.45
N LYS A 3 4.91 -10.16 -7.36
CA LYS A 3 6.06 -11.00 -6.97
C LYS A 3 7.12 -10.23 -6.17
N ARG A 4 7.34 -8.93 -6.48
CA ARG A 4 8.34 -8.11 -5.78
C ARG A 4 7.91 -7.82 -4.35
N THR A 5 6.67 -7.39 -4.17
CA THR A 5 6.08 -7.15 -2.85
C THR A 5 6.06 -8.44 -2.03
N GLY A 6 5.72 -9.58 -2.65
CA GLY A 6 5.79 -10.90 -2.01
C GLY A 6 7.20 -11.25 -1.54
N LEU A 7 8.21 -11.07 -2.39
CA LEU A 7 9.61 -11.33 -2.05
C LEU A 7 10.09 -10.43 -0.90
N MET A 8 9.76 -9.13 -0.94
CA MET A 8 10.12 -8.19 0.14
C MET A 8 9.45 -8.56 1.47
N THR A 9 8.18 -8.94 1.43
CA THR A 9 7.47 -9.39 2.63
C THR A 9 8.09 -10.67 3.20
N THR A 10 8.41 -11.65 2.35
CA THR A 10 9.09 -12.88 2.76
C THR A 10 10.47 -12.59 3.35
N PHE A 11 11.26 -11.73 2.69
CA PHE A 11 12.57 -11.30 3.21
C PHE A 11 12.44 -10.66 4.59
N PHE A 12 11.45 -9.78 4.79
CA PHE A 12 11.24 -9.15 6.09
C PHE A 12 10.86 -10.18 7.17
N VAL A 13 10.03 -11.17 6.87
CA VAL A 13 9.66 -12.23 7.81
C VAL A 13 10.89 -13.04 8.22
N VAL A 14 11.71 -13.45 7.24
CA VAL A 14 12.95 -14.16 7.51
C VAL A 14 13.89 -13.30 8.37
N PHE A 15 14.05 -12.03 8.03
CA PHE A 15 14.88 -11.09 8.76
C PHE A 15 14.39 -10.86 10.20
N ALA A 16 13.06 -10.76 10.39
CA ALA A 16 12.45 -10.58 11.70
C ALA A 16 12.68 -11.76 12.65
N VAL A 17 12.91 -12.96 12.11
CA VAL A 17 13.26 -14.15 12.90
C VAL A 17 14.79 -14.25 13.07
N ALA A 18 15.54 -14.03 11.99
CA ALA A 18 16.99 -14.20 11.98
C ALA A 18 17.70 -13.21 12.90
N VAL A 19 17.29 -11.94 12.92
CA VAL A 19 17.98 -10.90 13.74
C VAL A 19 17.91 -11.21 15.24
N PRO A 20 16.76 -11.46 15.86
CA PRO A 20 16.71 -11.86 17.28
C PRO A 20 17.48 -13.15 17.56
N PHE A 21 17.45 -14.11 16.63
CA PHE A 21 18.20 -15.36 16.80
C PHE A 21 19.71 -15.13 16.83
N VAL A 22 20.23 -14.33 15.90
CA VAL A 22 21.65 -13.97 15.87
C VAL A 22 22.03 -13.19 17.13
N MET A 23 21.24 -12.21 17.53
CA MET A 23 21.44 -11.46 18.78
C MET A 23 21.48 -12.38 20.00
N TYR A 24 20.61 -13.38 20.08
CA TYR A 24 20.62 -14.38 21.14
C TYR A 24 21.93 -15.18 21.17
N LYS A 25 22.41 -15.63 19.99
CA LYS A 25 23.69 -16.36 19.86
C LYS A 25 24.90 -15.51 20.24
N LEU A 26 24.84 -14.19 20.03
CA LEU A 26 25.88 -13.24 20.42
C LEU A 26 25.81 -12.81 21.89
N GLY A 27 24.89 -13.40 22.68
CA GLY A 27 24.76 -13.10 24.11
C GLY A 27 24.10 -11.76 24.41
N ALA A 28 23.29 -11.22 23.51
CA ALA A 28 22.60 -9.96 23.74
C ALA A 28 21.64 -10.04 24.95
N PRO A 29 21.49 -8.95 25.72
CA PRO A 29 20.57 -8.89 26.86
C PRO A 29 19.13 -9.27 26.46
N ARG A 30 18.43 -9.99 27.33
CA ARG A 30 17.04 -10.42 27.06
C ARG A 30 16.09 -9.25 26.76
N VAL A 31 16.31 -8.11 27.42
CA VAL A 31 15.54 -6.87 27.19
C VAL A 31 15.70 -6.39 25.75
N SER A 32 16.92 -6.37 25.22
CA SER A 32 17.20 -5.96 23.82
C SER A 32 16.55 -6.90 22.81
N LEU A 33 16.58 -8.22 23.08
CA LEU A 33 15.93 -9.23 22.25
C LEU A 33 14.41 -8.99 22.21
N PHE A 34 13.79 -8.78 23.38
CA PHE A 34 12.37 -8.50 23.49
C PHE A 34 11.99 -7.22 22.72
N MET A 35 12.73 -6.13 22.93
CA MET A 35 12.44 -4.84 22.28
C MET A 35 12.53 -4.94 20.76
N VAL A 36 13.60 -5.56 20.22
CA VAL A 36 13.76 -5.74 18.77
C VAL A 36 12.64 -6.59 18.19
N SER A 37 12.32 -7.71 18.84
CA SER A 37 11.23 -8.59 18.38
C SER A 37 9.87 -7.87 18.42
N LEU A 38 9.62 -7.08 19.45
CA LEU A 38 8.38 -6.30 19.58
C LEU A 38 8.26 -5.25 18.47
N ILE A 39 9.33 -4.50 18.20
CA ILE A 39 9.34 -3.48 17.13
C ILE A 39 9.08 -4.12 15.77
N MET A 40 9.72 -5.26 15.48
CA MET A 40 9.52 -5.97 14.21
C MET A 40 8.09 -6.52 14.09
N ALA A 41 7.54 -7.08 15.16
CA ALA A 41 6.16 -7.55 15.19
C ALA A 41 5.15 -6.41 14.98
N LEU A 42 5.36 -5.27 15.64
CA LEU A 42 4.51 -4.08 15.47
C LEU A 42 4.58 -3.55 14.04
N ALA A 43 5.77 -3.47 13.45
CA ALA A 43 5.94 -3.03 12.06
C ALA A 43 5.20 -3.97 11.07
N PHE A 44 5.28 -5.28 11.30
CA PHE A 44 4.59 -6.28 10.47
C PHE A 44 3.06 -6.17 10.61
N ILE A 45 2.56 -6.14 11.85
CA ILE A 45 1.12 -6.04 12.14
C ILE A 45 0.56 -4.74 11.55
N THR A 46 1.22 -3.61 11.79
CA THR A 46 0.78 -2.32 11.27
C THR A 46 0.72 -2.31 9.74
N SER A 47 1.76 -2.86 9.08
CA SER A 47 1.81 -2.96 7.62
C SER A 47 0.69 -3.86 7.08
N TYR A 48 0.38 -4.97 7.75
CA TYR A 48 -0.73 -5.85 7.39
C TYR A 48 -2.09 -5.13 7.51
N MET A 49 -2.29 -4.38 8.59
CA MET A 49 -3.52 -3.61 8.82
C MET A 49 -3.72 -2.47 7.80
N MET A 50 -2.67 -2.06 7.10
CA MET A 50 -2.74 -1.03 6.05
C MET A 50 -3.17 -1.56 4.68
N ILE A 51 -3.29 -2.88 4.49
CA ILE A 51 -3.76 -3.46 3.22
C ILE A 51 -5.15 -2.91 2.90
N PRO A 52 -5.34 -2.28 1.73
CA PRO A 52 -6.60 -1.68 1.36
C PRO A 52 -7.59 -2.71 0.83
N GLN A 53 -8.84 -2.49 1.12
CA GLN A 53 -9.98 -3.08 0.42
C GLN A 53 -10.58 -2.01 -0.49
N LEU A 54 -10.82 -2.37 -1.75
CA LEU A 54 -11.41 -1.48 -2.75
C LEU A 54 -12.84 -1.92 -3.03
N PHE A 55 -13.76 -0.99 -2.92
CA PHE A 55 -15.17 -1.22 -3.23
C PHE A 55 -15.66 -0.15 -4.21
N LEU A 56 -16.52 -0.56 -5.13
CA LEU A 56 -17.33 0.35 -5.94
C LEU A 56 -18.74 0.34 -5.37
N ASN A 57 -19.24 1.48 -4.94
CA ASN A 57 -20.58 1.63 -4.38
C ASN A 57 -21.21 2.93 -4.87
N ASP A 58 -22.44 2.86 -5.43
CA ASP A 58 -23.29 4.01 -5.80
C ASP A 58 -22.53 5.23 -6.34
N LYS A 59 -21.78 5.07 -7.43
CA LYS A 59 -20.97 6.12 -8.06
C LYS A 59 -19.82 6.66 -7.17
N THR A 60 -19.32 5.82 -6.29
CA THR A 60 -18.23 6.18 -5.38
C THR A 60 -17.20 5.05 -5.32
N ILE A 61 -15.90 5.38 -5.44
CA ILE A 61 -14.80 4.47 -5.11
C ILE A 61 -14.56 4.58 -3.60
N VAL A 62 -14.60 3.46 -2.90
CA VAL A 62 -14.28 3.39 -1.47
C VAL A 62 -12.98 2.64 -1.29
N ILE A 63 -11.99 3.31 -0.68
CA ILE A 63 -10.70 2.74 -0.27
C ILE A 63 -10.73 2.64 1.24
N LYS A 64 -10.78 1.42 1.75
CA LYS A 64 -10.91 1.18 3.19
C LYS A 64 -9.80 0.26 3.71
N ASN A 65 -9.23 0.61 4.85
CA ASN A 65 -8.45 -0.30 5.68
C ASN A 65 -8.72 0.01 7.16
N ASN A 66 -7.92 -0.53 8.09
CA ASN A 66 -8.14 -0.32 9.52
C ASN A 66 -7.89 1.13 9.99
N PHE A 67 -7.19 1.94 9.20
CA PHE A 67 -6.80 3.31 9.57
C PHE A 67 -7.53 4.38 8.77
N VAL A 68 -8.02 4.05 7.56
CA VAL A 68 -8.62 5.01 6.64
C VAL A 68 -9.89 4.48 6.00
N ASN A 69 -10.77 5.42 5.66
CA ASN A 69 -11.98 5.18 4.87
C ASN A 69 -12.14 6.38 3.91
N ILE A 70 -11.55 6.26 2.72
CA ILE A 70 -11.56 7.30 1.70
C ILE A 70 -12.68 7.01 0.73
N LYS A 71 -13.53 8.00 0.50
CA LYS A 71 -14.60 7.96 -0.50
C LYS A 71 -14.28 8.93 -1.62
N ILE A 72 -14.26 8.45 -2.86
CA ILE A 72 -13.99 9.22 -4.07
C ILE A 72 -15.24 9.17 -4.94
N PRO A 73 -16.07 10.23 -4.95
CA PRO A 73 -17.22 10.31 -5.85
C PRO A 73 -16.76 10.34 -7.31
N PHE A 74 -17.46 9.64 -8.20
CA PHE A 74 -17.09 9.61 -9.61
C PHE A 74 -17.16 11.01 -10.24
N GLY A 75 -18.12 11.84 -9.82
CA GLY A 75 -18.27 13.22 -10.30
C GLY A 75 -17.10 14.14 -9.98
N ASP A 76 -16.25 13.81 -9.01
CA ASP A 76 -15.07 14.59 -8.63
C ASP A 76 -13.79 14.13 -9.35
N ILE A 77 -13.88 13.05 -10.14
CA ILE A 77 -12.78 12.53 -10.92
C ILE A 77 -12.61 13.38 -12.18
N ASN A 78 -11.37 13.83 -12.41
CA ASN A 78 -11.00 14.50 -13.65
C ASN A 78 -10.52 13.47 -14.69
N THR A 79 -9.56 12.60 -14.30
CA THR A 79 -9.06 11.54 -15.17
C THR A 79 -8.84 10.26 -14.38
N ILE A 80 -9.09 9.12 -15.05
CA ILE A 80 -8.77 7.80 -14.55
C ILE A 80 -8.08 7.01 -15.65
N GLU A 81 -6.88 6.50 -15.38
CA GLU A 81 -6.03 5.82 -16.36
C GLU A 81 -5.20 4.71 -15.73
N GLU A 82 -4.84 3.70 -16.51
CA GLU A 82 -3.82 2.75 -16.10
C GLU A 82 -2.45 3.40 -16.03
N ASN A 83 -1.70 3.08 -15.00
CA ASN A 83 -0.33 3.54 -14.85
C ASN A 83 0.62 2.41 -14.45
N PRO A 84 0.90 1.45 -15.35
CA PRO A 84 1.77 0.31 -15.06
C PRO A 84 3.24 0.71 -14.94
N LYS A 85 3.62 1.94 -15.33
CA LYS A 85 5.02 2.39 -15.29
C LYS A 85 5.54 2.46 -13.86
N ILE A 86 6.68 1.80 -13.64
CA ILE A 86 7.45 1.87 -12.40
C ILE A 86 8.45 3.01 -12.58
N GLY A 87 8.06 4.23 -12.22
CA GLY A 87 8.96 5.39 -12.21
C GLY A 87 9.71 5.51 -10.87
N LEU A 88 10.63 6.46 -10.81
CA LEU A 88 11.16 6.92 -9.52
C LEU A 88 10.04 7.59 -8.74
N ASN A 89 9.60 6.92 -7.68
CA ASN A 89 8.56 7.44 -6.79
C ASN A 89 9.19 7.63 -5.42
N ILE A 90 9.22 8.87 -4.97
CA ILE A 90 9.76 9.24 -3.67
C ILE A 90 8.64 9.14 -2.63
N ARG A 91 8.80 8.23 -1.68
CA ARG A 91 7.88 8.12 -0.54
C ARG A 91 8.17 9.23 0.46
N THR A 92 7.17 10.04 0.73
CA THR A 92 7.24 11.10 1.74
C THR A 92 6.82 10.59 3.11
N MET A 93 5.76 9.75 3.19
CA MET A 93 5.27 9.18 4.43
C MET A 93 4.50 7.88 4.16
N GLY A 94 4.64 6.86 5.02
CA GLY A 94 3.89 5.61 4.93
C GLY A 94 4.75 4.36 4.83
N VAL A 95 4.14 3.24 4.46
CA VAL A 95 4.77 1.92 4.33
C VAL A 95 5.00 1.58 2.87
N GLY A 96 6.17 1.04 2.55
CA GLY A 96 6.47 0.55 1.21
C GLY A 96 7.34 -0.70 1.25
N GLY A 97 6.92 -1.71 0.50
CA GLY A 97 7.59 -3.01 0.40
C GLY A 97 6.91 -4.13 1.18
N LEU A 98 6.38 -3.88 2.37
CA LEU A 98 5.60 -4.86 3.13
C LEU A 98 4.14 -4.82 2.64
N PHE A 99 3.66 -5.91 2.07
CA PHE A 99 2.30 -6.09 1.53
C PHE A 99 1.90 -5.13 0.41
N GLY A 100 2.66 -4.05 0.16
CA GLY A 100 2.34 -3.03 -0.83
C GLY A 100 3.03 -1.70 -0.58
N HIS A 101 2.48 -0.67 -1.20
CA HIS A 101 2.91 0.72 -1.08
C HIS A 101 1.73 1.55 -0.59
N PHE A 102 1.77 2.01 0.66
CA PHE A 102 0.67 2.70 1.32
C PHE A 102 1.15 4.00 1.92
N GLY A 103 0.42 5.10 1.67
CA GLY A 103 0.72 6.41 2.22
C GLY A 103 0.92 7.49 1.17
N TYR A 104 1.78 8.46 1.46
CA TYR A 104 2.04 9.61 0.60
C TYR A 104 3.33 9.43 -0.20
N PHE A 105 3.24 9.72 -1.50
CA PHE A 105 4.33 9.65 -2.47
C PHE A 105 4.38 10.92 -3.28
N ASN A 106 5.56 11.26 -3.82
CA ASN A 106 5.77 12.43 -4.72
C ASN A 106 5.21 13.75 -4.17
N GLY A 107 5.28 13.93 -2.85
CA GLY A 107 4.69 15.06 -2.16
C GLY A 107 3.30 14.74 -1.60
N ASN A 108 2.23 14.79 -2.41
CA ASN A 108 0.84 14.66 -1.98
C ASN A 108 0.04 13.53 -2.64
N ASP A 109 0.66 12.73 -3.49
CA ASP A 109 0.01 11.57 -4.10
C ASP A 109 -0.31 10.53 -3.03
N VAL A 110 -1.56 10.07 -2.97
CA VAL A 110 -2.00 9.07 -2.00
C VAL A 110 -2.00 7.69 -2.64
N TRP A 111 -1.20 6.79 -2.12
CA TRP A 111 -1.03 5.45 -2.67
C TRP A 111 -1.63 4.37 -1.78
N TYR A 112 -2.39 3.47 -2.41
CA TYR A 112 -2.92 2.23 -1.86
C TYR A 112 -2.73 1.11 -2.88
N VAL A 113 -1.48 0.71 -3.08
CA VAL A 113 -1.04 -0.17 -4.17
C VAL A 113 -0.48 -1.47 -3.59
N THR A 114 -1.13 -2.59 -3.85
CA THR A 114 -0.67 -3.95 -3.50
C THR A 114 0.00 -4.65 -4.68
N ASN A 115 -0.29 -4.20 -5.92
CA ASN A 115 0.34 -4.68 -7.14
C ASN A 115 0.80 -3.50 -7.99
N ILE A 116 2.12 -3.34 -8.10
CA ILE A 116 2.73 -2.20 -8.78
C ILE A 116 2.54 -2.24 -10.30
N HIS A 117 2.22 -3.39 -10.87
CA HIS A 117 1.97 -3.57 -12.31
C HIS A 117 0.53 -3.25 -12.70
N ASN A 118 -0.41 -3.35 -11.76
CA ASN A 118 -1.84 -3.13 -11.98
C ASN A 118 -2.30 -1.78 -11.39
N LYS A 119 -1.46 -0.74 -11.51
CA LYS A 119 -1.80 0.56 -10.94
C LYS A 119 -2.78 1.33 -11.79
N VAL A 120 -3.76 1.90 -11.13
CA VAL A 120 -4.69 2.89 -11.69
C VAL A 120 -4.43 4.23 -11.02
N LYS A 121 -4.21 5.25 -11.85
CA LYS A 121 -4.08 6.64 -11.42
C LYS A 121 -5.41 7.33 -11.54
N ILE A 122 -5.87 7.90 -10.44
CA ILE A 122 -7.08 8.71 -10.36
C ILE A 122 -6.65 10.13 -10.06
N THR A 123 -6.90 11.05 -10.99
CA THR A 123 -6.66 12.48 -10.78
C THR A 123 -7.99 13.15 -10.50
N MET A 124 -8.09 13.79 -9.36
CA MET A 124 -9.28 14.53 -8.95
C MET A 124 -9.34 15.91 -9.61
N LYS A 125 -10.54 16.49 -9.74
CA LYS A 125 -10.74 17.89 -10.17
C LYS A 125 -10.00 18.89 -9.28
N SER A 126 -9.77 18.54 -8.01
CA SER A 126 -8.95 19.32 -7.08
C SER A 126 -7.43 19.24 -7.32
N GLY A 127 -6.98 18.43 -8.28
CA GLY A 127 -5.57 18.16 -8.53
C GLY A 127 -4.97 17.06 -7.65
N LYS A 128 -5.69 16.54 -6.67
CA LYS A 128 -5.21 15.43 -5.83
C LYS A 128 -5.14 14.14 -6.63
N ILE A 129 -4.08 13.35 -6.40
CA ILE A 129 -3.83 12.09 -7.09
C ILE A 129 -3.99 10.92 -6.11
N TYR A 130 -4.72 9.91 -6.54
CA TYR A 130 -4.80 8.61 -5.88
C TYR A 130 -4.24 7.53 -6.79
N MET A 131 -3.41 6.67 -6.24
CA MET A 131 -2.91 5.46 -6.91
C MET A 131 -3.46 4.24 -6.19
N ILE A 132 -4.16 3.39 -6.90
CA ILE A 132 -4.75 2.16 -6.40
C ILE A 132 -4.36 0.98 -7.30
N SER A 133 -4.56 -0.24 -6.86
CA SER A 133 -4.33 -1.44 -7.67
C SER A 133 -5.51 -2.41 -7.57
N PRO A 134 -6.58 -2.17 -8.34
CA PRO A 134 -7.69 -3.12 -8.45
C PRO A 134 -7.21 -4.43 -9.09
N GLU A 135 -7.95 -5.51 -8.89
CA GLU A 135 -7.63 -6.81 -9.48
C GLU A 135 -7.67 -6.78 -11.01
N ASN A 136 -8.69 -6.13 -11.57
CA ASN A 136 -8.84 -5.91 -13.02
C ASN A 136 -8.91 -4.39 -13.31
N PRO A 137 -7.78 -3.75 -13.67
CA PRO A 137 -7.71 -2.32 -13.93
C PRO A 137 -8.62 -1.86 -15.07
N GLU A 138 -8.66 -2.62 -16.19
CA GLU A 138 -9.45 -2.25 -17.37
C GLU A 138 -10.95 -2.21 -17.06
N GLU A 139 -11.45 -3.26 -16.43
CA GLU A 139 -12.86 -3.35 -16.03
C GLU A 139 -13.22 -2.27 -15.01
N PHE A 140 -12.33 -2.06 -14.02
CA PHE A 140 -12.51 -1.02 -13.02
C PHE A 140 -12.64 0.37 -13.65
N ILE A 141 -11.75 0.72 -14.57
CA ILE A 141 -11.77 2.00 -15.29
C ILE A 141 -13.03 2.13 -16.15
N LYS A 142 -13.44 1.06 -16.84
CA LYS A 142 -14.65 1.04 -17.66
C LYS A 142 -15.90 1.32 -16.83
N ILE A 143 -16.02 0.68 -15.66
CA ILE A 143 -17.14 0.91 -14.74
C ILE A 143 -17.17 2.38 -14.31
N VAL A 144 -16.04 2.91 -13.83
CA VAL A 144 -15.99 4.30 -13.36
C VAL A 144 -16.34 5.28 -14.47
N LYS A 145 -15.81 5.10 -15.70
CA LYS A 145 -16.09 5.98 -16.84
C LYS A 145 -17.55 5.93 -17.32
N ASN A 146 -18.22 4.80 -17.18
CA ASN A 146 -19.62 4.69 -17.57
C ASN A 146 -20.58 5.46 -16.64
N PHE A 147 -20.13 5.81 -15.44
CA PHE A 147 -20.92 6.49 -14.42
C PHE A 147 -20.42 7.92 -14.09
N SER A 148 -19.35 8.39 -14.77
CA SER A 148 -18.74 9.71 -14.58
C SER A 148 -19.42 10.80 -15.38
#